data_2f466c903c4a1d0f20b53db6b074f0d2
#
_entry.id   2f466c903c4a1d0f20b53db6b074f0d2
#
_cell.length_a   1.000
_cell.length_b   1.000
_cell.length_c   1.000
_cell.angle_alpha   90.00
_cell.angle_beta   90.00
_cell.angle_gamma   90.00
#
_symmetry.space_group_name_H-M   'P 1'
#
loop_
_entity.id
_entity.type
_entity.pdbx_description
1 polymer ?
#
loop_
_entity_poly.entity_id
_entity_poly.type
_entity_poly.pdbx_seq_one_letter_code
_entity_poly.pdbx_strand_id
1 'polypeptide(L)' 'VQDEPPVVKLPGHPAKAGYILEWRQRSDRDWEALVEYVLDAPGFRGGLQPPVRQWFHESHVEKVRGEDYSRVPRTRA' A
#
# COMPACT_ATOMS: atom_id res chain seq x y z
N VAL A 1 16.61 -4.59 13.93
CA VAL A 1 15.99 -3.45 13.27
C VAL A 1 14.95 -3.95 12.28
N GLN A 2 13.76 -3.45 12.42
CA GLN A 2 12.67 -3.83 11.53
C GLN A 2 12.64 -2.90 10.34
N ASP A 3 12.70 -3.50 9.16
CA ASP A 3 12.62 -2.74 7.92
C ASP A 3 11.27 -2.91 7.25
N GLU A 4 10.26 -3.14 8.04
CA GLU A 4 8.91 -3.27 7.51
C GLU A 4 8.43 -1.95 6.93
N PRO A 5 7.83 -1.98 5.74
CA PRO A 5 7.23 -0.77 5.19
C PRO A 5 6.09 -0.28 6.09
N PRO A 6 5.84 1.03 6.10
CA PRO A 6 4.71 1.54 6.88
C PRO A 6 3.38 1.06 6.33
N VAL A 7 2.41 0.99 7.22
CA VAL A 7 1.06 0.54 6.88
C VAL A 7 0.22 1.73 6.42
N VAL A 8 -0.61 1.50 5.43
CA VAL A 8 -1.63 2.47 5.00
C VAL A 8 -2.98 1.78 4.98
N LYS A 9 -4.03 2.56 5.14
CA LYS A 9 -5.39 2.08 5.01
C LYS A 9 -5.85 2.22 3.58
N LEU A 10 -6.68 1.30 3.15
CA LEU A 10 -7.25 1.29 1.80
C LEU A 10 -8.78 1.35 1.91
N PRO A 11 -9.34 2.55 2.16
CA PRO A 11 -10.79 2.68 2.32
C PRO A 11 -11.54 2.17 1.09
N GLY A 12 -12.58 1.39 1.34
CA GLY A 12 -13.38 0.82 0.25
C GLY A 12 -12.75 -0.35 -0.48
N HIS A 13 -11.53 -0.73 -0.16
CA HIS A 13 -10.86 -1.86 -0.77
C HIS A 13 -11.06 -3.12 0.07
N PRO A 14 -11.24 -4.29 -0.56
CA PRO A 14 -11.43 -5.53 0.20
C PRO A 14 -10.30 -5.86 1.16
N ALA A 15 -9.07 -5.47 0.85
CA ALA A 15 -7.93 -5.72 1.73
C ALA A 15 -7.92 -4.83 2.96
N LYS A 16 -8.56 -3.67 2.88
CA LYS A 16 -8.68 -2.66 3.94
C LYS A 16 -7.37 -1.98 4.34
N ALA A 17 -6.25 -2.65 4.23
CA ALA A 17 -4.95 -2.09 4.58
C ALA A 17 -3.85 -2.82 3.82
N GLY A 18 -2.67 -2.22 3.77
CA GLY A 18 -1.52 -2.81 3.14
C GLY A 18 -0.25 -2.08 3.54
N TYR A 19 0.87 -2.49 2.98
CA TYR A 19 2.16 -1.84 3.21
C TYR A 19 2.51 -0.98 2.01
N ILE A 20 2.84 0.28 2.26
CA ILE A 20 3.26 1.17 1.18
C ILE A 20 4.75 0.95 0.92
N LEU A 21 5.07 0.68 -0.34
CA LEU A 21 6.44 0.37 -0.75
C LEU A 21 7.11 1.55 -1.44
N GLU A 22 6.32 2.36 -2.14
CA GLU A 22 6.89 3.41 -2.98
C GLU A 22 5.81 4.42 -3.35
N TRP A 23 6.23 5.68 -3.54
CA TRP A 23 5.41 6.71 -4.14
C TRP A 23 5.90 7.01 -5.54
N ARG A 24 4.99 7.23 -6.46
CA ARG A 24 5.33 7.62 -7.82
C ARG A 24 4.45 8.79 -8.26
N GLN A 25 5.09 9.83 -8.77
CA GLN A 25 4.34 10.94 -9.37
C GLN A 25 4.08 10.61 -10.84
N ARG A 26 2.83 10.55 -11.22
CA ARG A 26 2.42 10.18 -12.56
C ARG A 26 2.36 11.36 -13.50
N SER A 27 1.89 12.49 -12.97
CA SER A 27 1.78 13.74 -13.71
C SER A 27 2.13 14.85 -12.74
N ASP A 28 1.96 16.10 -13.14
CA ASP A 28 2.38 17.24 -12.35
C ASP A 28 1.88 17.23 -10.91
N ARG A 29 0.73 16.62 -10.68
CA ARG A 29 0.10 16.67 -9.35
C ARG A 29 -0.32 15.33 -8.79
N ASP A 30 -0.43 14.32 -9.63
CA ASP A 30 -0.99 13.05 -9.19
C ASP A 30 0.09 12.12 -8.68
N TRP A 31 -0.08 11.68 -7.46
CA TRP A 31 0.80 10.70 -6.85
C TRP A 31 0.08 9.37 -6.74
N GLU A 32 0.83 8.31 -6.96
CA GLU A 32 0.35 6.95 -6.77
C GLU A 32 1.24 6.26 -5.75
N ALA A 33 0.62 5.37 -4.98
CA ALA A 33 1.31 4.57 -3.99
C ALA A 33 1.32 3.12 -4.42
N LEU A 34 2.50 2.50 -4.40
CA LEU A 34 2.61 1.07 -4.59
C LEU A 34 2.35 0.40 -3.24
N VAL A 35 1.28 -0.36 -3.16
CA VAL A 35 0.86 -0.99 -1.92
C VAL A 35 0.87 -2.50 -2.10
N GLU A 36 1.46 -3.19 -1.14
CA GLU A 36 1.43 -4.65 -1.07
C GLU A 36 0.40 -5.08 -0.05
N TYR A 37 -0.50 -5.95 -0.45
CA TYR A 37 -1.55 -6.42 0.43
C TYR A 37 -1.85 -7.89 0.19
N VAL A 38 -2.53 -8.50 1.15
CA VAL A 38 -2.97 -9.88 1.05
C VAL A 38 -4.49 -9.89 1.18
N LEU A 39 -5.14 -10.62 0.30
CA LEU A 39 -6.58 -10.79 0.35
C LEU A 39 -6.92 -12.12 0.99
N ASP A 40 -7.90 -12.10 1.89
CA ASP A 40 -8.50 -13.32 2.40
C ASP A 40 -9.58 -13.76 1.42
N ALA A 41 -9.38 -14.92 0.79
CA ALA A 41 -10.39 -15.48 -0.10
C ALA A 41 -11.08 -16.64 0.60
N PRO A 42 -12.39 -16.56 0.80
CA PRO A 42 -13.15 -17.70 1.35
C PRO A 42 -12.93 -18.92 0.49
N GLY A 43 -12.69 -20.06 1.12
CA GLY A 43 -12.46 -21.30 0.42
C GLY A 43 -11.03 -21.57 0.02
N PHE A 44 -10.14 -20.63 0.24
CA PHE A 44 -8.73 -20.83 -0.04
C PHE A 44 -8.11 -21.62 1.10
N ARG A 45 -7.80 -22.86 0.83
CA ARG A 45 -7.27 -23.75 1.86
C ARG A 45 -5.81 -23.46 2.12
N GLY A 46 -5.44 -23.47 3.41
CA GLY A 46 -4.08 -23.20 3.82
C GLY A 46 -3.82 -21.73 4.06
N GLY A 47 -4.73 -20.85 3.72
CA GLY A 47 -4.72 -19.46 4.11
C GLY A 47 -3.56 -18.60 3.63
N LEU A 48 -2.64 -19.16 2.85
CA LEU A 48 -1.48 -18.43 2.38
C LEU A 48 -1.68 -18.02 0.94
N GLN A 49 -2.14 -16.81 0.75
CA GLN A 49 -2.19 -16.22 -0.57
C GLN A 49 -0.93 -15.41 -0.81
N PRO A 50 -0.41 -15.42 -2.04
CA PRO A 50 0.72 -14.58 -2.36
C PRO A 50 0.33 -13.11 -2.23
N PRO A 51 1.23 -12.26 -1.76
CA PRO A 51 0.93 -10.83 -1.69
C PRO A 51 0.75 -10.25 -3.09
N VAL A 52 -0.12 -9.27 -3.16
CA VAL A 52 -0.40 -8.55 -4.41
C VAL A 52 0.15 -7.14 -4.29
N ARG A 53 0.81 -6.66 -5.32
CA ARG A 53 1.27 -5.28 -5.39
C ARG A 53 0.44 -4.54 -6.42
N GLN A 54 -0.05 -3.37 -6.02
CA GLN A 54 -0.92 -2.58 -6.88
C GLN A 54 -0.66 -1.10 -6.64
N TRP A 55 -0.72 -0.32 -7.72
CA TRP A 55 -0.64 1.12 -7.63
C TRP A 55 -2.02 1.69 -7.33
N PHE A 56 -2.06 2.57 -6.33
CA PHE A 56 -3.29 3.27 -5.93
C PHE A 56 -3.06 4.76 -6.07
N HIS A 57 -4.07 5.49 -6.54
CA HIS A 57 -4.04 6.94 -6.49
C HIS A 57 -4.01 7.39 -5.02
N GLU A 58 -3.32 8.50 -4.75
CA GLU A 58 -3.16 8.97 -3.38
C GLU A 58 -4.49 9.17 -2.64
N SER A 59 -5.55 9.50 -3.37
CA SER A 59 -6.88 9.67 -2.77
C SER A 59 -7.48 8.37 -2.25
N HIS A 60 -6.97 7.23 -2.69
CA HIS A 60 -7.46 5.93 -2.26
C HIS A 60 -6.62 5.31 -1.14
N VAL A 61 -5.64 6.04 -0.66
CA VAL A 61 -4.73 5.57 0.37
C VAL A 61 -4.79 6.53 1.54
N GLU A 62 -4.96 6.01 2.74
CA GLU A 62 -5.03 6.82 3.95
C GLU A 62 -3.87 6.50 4.86
N LYS A 63 -3.13 7.52 5.25
CA LYS A 63 -2.00 7.35 6.17
C LYS A 63 -2.50 7.04 7.56
N VAL A 64 -1.78 6.15 8.23
CA VAL A 64 -2.09 5.74 9.58
C VAL A 64 -1.27 6.59 10.55
N ARG A 65 -1.93 7.10 11.58
CA ARG A 65 -1.28 7.90 12.61
C ARG A 65 -0.24 7.05 13.33
N GLY A 66 0.94 7.63 13.52
CA GLY A 66 2.02 6.95 14.21
C GLY A 66 3.00 6.21 13.30
N GLU A 67 2.66 6.06 12.02
CA GLU A 67 3.57 5.43 11.07
C GLU A 67 4.52 6.45 10.49
N ASP A 68 5.75 6.03 10.24
CA ASP A 68 6.78 6.89 9.64
C ASP A 68 6.88 6.61 8.15
N TYR A 69 6.46 7.57 7.34
CA TYR A 69 6.48 7.45 5.88
C TYR A 69 7.70 8.14 5.26
N SER A 70 8.58 8.68 6.07
CA SER A 70 9.72 9.44 5.56
C SER A 70 10.72 8.61 4.77
N ARG A 71 10.75 7.30 5.02
CA ARG A 71 11.67 6.39 4.33
C ARG A 71 11.10 5.78 3.05
N VAL A 72 9.85 6.02 2.76
CA VAL A 72 9.24 5.48 1.55
C VAL A 72 9.83 6.18 0.33
N PRO A 73 10.41 5.43 -0.61
CA PRO A 73 11.00 6.04 -1.80
C PRO A 73 9.97 6.82 -2.60
N ARG A 74 10.40 7.92 -3.19
CA ARG A 74 9.54 8.76 -4.03
C ARG A 74 10.20 8.96 -5.38
N THR A 75 9.46 8.63 -6.42
CA THR A 75 9.91 8.82 -7.79
C THR A 75 9.05 9.90 -8.45
N ARG A 76 9.69 10.93 -8.96
CA ARG A 76 8.98 12.00 -9.67
C ARG A 76 9.05 11.77 -11.17
N ALA A 77 7.97 12.12 -11.82
CA ALA A 77 7.91 12.06 -13.28
C ALA A 77 8.89 13.04 -13.93
#